data_90a408201c77b78e6fa599e0f7cc2106
#
_entry.id   90a408201c77b78e6fa599e0f7cc2106
#
_cell.length_a   1.000
_cell.length_b   1.000
_cell.length_c   1.000
_cell.angle_alpha   90.00
_cell.angle_beta   90.00
_cell.angle_gamma   90.00
#
_symmetry.space_group_name_H-M   'P 1'
#
loop_
_entity.id
_entity.type
_entity.pdbx_description
1 polymer ?
#
loop_
_entity_poly.entity_id
_entity_poly.type
_entity_poly.pdbx_seq_one_letter_code
_entity_poly.pdbx_strand_id
1 'polypeptide(L)'
;MRTPVFTGNCVAIATPFDANGNINYDAFGRLIDNQIEGGVDAICVCGTTGESATMTIREHIAVVEYCVKRVNHRVKVIAGAGSNDTSAAVYLSLHAQDSGADALLHVTPYYNKCSQAGLVKHYEYIADRTELPIILYNVPSRTGVSFTAETYRHLSQNPQFNGVKEASGNFSLLAHTRFLCGDDFYIWSGNDDQVVPMMALGAKGVISVASNLIPEVMVKMTKLCLDNDFEAASKLQIKYMDLMDALFLEVNPIPIKAALNLVGMEAGQLRLPLCEMSEKNLETLRSSMARMGLL
;
A
#
# COMPACT_ATOMS: atom_id res chain seq x y z
N MET A 1 -6.36 -15.80 -19.19
CA MET A 1 -5.43 -15.14 -18.24
C MET A 1 -6.09 -13.86 -17.75
N ARG A 2 -6.10 -13.65 -16.45
CA ARG A 2 -6.54 -12.39 -15.84
C ARG A 2 -5.50 -11.31 -16.13
N THR A 3 -5.91 -10.05 -16.05
CA THR A 3 -4.99 -8.91 -16.12
C THR A 3 -4.72 -8.39 -14.71
N PRO A 4 -3.46 -8.11 -14.31
CA PRO A 4 -3.19 -7.47 -13.03
C PRO A 4 -3.82 -6.07 -13.00
N VAL A 5 -4.29 -5.64 -11.84
CA VAL A 5 -4.82 -4.28 -11.64
C VAL A 5 -3.80 -3.23 -12.08
N PHE A 6 -2.54 -3.46 -11.75
CA PHE A 6 -1.39 -2.69 -12.23
C PHE A 6 -0.12 -3.55 -12.22
N THR A 7 0.92 -3.08 -12.89
CA THR A 7 2.30 -3.58 -12.75
C THR A 7 3.21 -2.39 -12.46
N GLY A 8 4.29 -2.61 -11.71
CA GLY A 8 5.22 -1.54 -11.38
C GLY A 8 5.01 -0.95 -9.98
N ASN A 9 4.98 0.36 -9.85
CA ASN A 9 4.96 1.06 -8.58
C ASN A 9 3.58 1.67 -8.26
N CYS A 10 3.01 1.27 -7.13
CA CYS A 10 1.84 1.90 -6.52
C CYS A 10 2.27 2.59 -5.23
N VAL A 11 1.95 3.87 -5.06
CA VAL A 11 2.17 4.54 -3.77
C VAL A 11 1.07 4.18 -2.78
N ALA A 12 1.43 3.79 -1.56
CA ALA A 12 0.54 3.84 -0.40
C ALA A 12 0.54 5.28 0.12
N ILE A 13 -0.34 6.11 -0.42
CA ILE A 13 -0.27 7.56 -0.24
C ILE A 13 -0.62 7.99 1.20
N ALA A 14 0.15 8.94 1.75
CA ALA A 14 -0.13 9.55 3.03
C ALA A 14 -1.34 10.50 2.92
N THR A 15 -2.09 10.65 4.03
CA THR A 15 -3.16 11.64 4.12
C THR A 15 -2.67 12.83 4.95
N PRO A 16 -2.57 14.03 4.37
CA PRO A 16 -2.22 15.24 5.10
C PRO A 16 -3.33 15.67 6.05
N PHE A 17 -2.94 16.09 7.26
CA PHE A 17 -3.86 16.72 8.21
C PHE A 17 -3.39 18.12 8.55
N ASP A 18 -4.32 19.06 8.73
CA ASP A 18 -4.06 20.42 9.20
C ASP A 18 -3.76 20.44 10.70
N ALA A 19 -3.44 21.64 11.24
CA ALA A 19 -3.15 21.83 12.66
C ALA A 19 -4.34 21.51 13.60
N ASN A 20 -5.56 21.41 13.07
CA ASN A 20 -6.75 21.04 13.82
C ASN A 20 -7.09 19.55 13.67
N GLY A 21 -6.27 18.80 12.93
CA GLY A 21 -6.49 17.40 12.64
C GLY A 21 -7.51 17.11 11.54
N ASN A 22 -7.97 18.13 10.80
CA ASN A 22 -8.81 17.92 9.63
C ASN A 22 -7.97 17.53 8.42
N ILE A 23 -8.61 16.86 7.43
CA ILE A 23 -7.93 16.50 6.19
C ILE A 23 -7.61 17.77 5.39
N ASN A 24 -6.32 17.93 5.05
CA ASN A 24 -5.85 19.03 4.20
C ASN A 24 -5.90 18.58 2.73
N TYR A 25 -7.04 18.84 2.08
CA TYR A 25 -7.26 18.41 0.70
C TYR A 25 -6.35 19.14 -0.31
N ASP A 26 -5.91 20.36 -0.05
CA ASP A 26 -4.99 21.07 -0.94
C ASP A 26 -3.61 20.42 -0.93
N ALA A 27 -3.08 20.11 0.24
CA ALA A 27 -1.83 19.36 0.37
C ALA A 27 -1.98 17.95 -0.20
N PHE A 28 -3.12 17.29 0.03
CA PHE A 28 -3.38 15.96 -0.51
C PHE A 28 -3.41 15.95 -2.04
N GLY A 29 -4.02 16.97 -2.65
CA GLY A 29 -4.01 17.16 -4.11
C GLY A 29 -2.60 17.32 -4.66
N ARG A 30 -1.73 18.09 -3.97
CA ARG A 30 -0.30 18.24 -4.36
C ARG A 30 0.46 16.91 -4.26
N LEU A 31 0.24 16.13 -3.19
CA LEU A 31 0.86 14.81 -3.05
C LEU A 31 0.43 13.87 -4.18
N ILE A 32 -0.87 13.84 -4.53
CA ILE A 32 -1.38 13.03 -5.64
C ILE A 32 -0.71 13.43 -6.96
N ASP A 33 -0.67 14.71 -7.28
CA ASP A 33 -0.06 15.20 -8.52
C ASP A 33 1.44 14.88 -8.58
N ASN A 34 2.17 15.08 -7.48
CA ASN A 34 3.59 14.71 -7.40
C ASN A 34 3.85 13.23 -7.67
N GLN A 35 2.99 12.34 -7.19
CA GLN A 35 3.11 10.92 -7.48
C GLN A 35 2.89 10.62 -8.97
N ILE A 36 1.88 11.24 -9.57
CA ILE A 36 1.58 11.06 -11.00
C ILE A 36 2.71 11.61 -11.86
N GLU A 37 3.25 12.78 -11.53
CA GLU A 37 4.42 13.37 -12.19
C GLU A 37 5.67 12.50 -12.05
N GLY A 38 5.84 11.85 -10.88
CA GLY A 38 6.89 10.86 -10.63
C GLY A 38 6.70 9.53 -11.37
N GLY A 39 5.59 9.38 -12.10
CA GLY A 39 5.34 8.26 -13.01
C GLY A 39 4.83 6.99 -12.34
N VAL A 40 4.18 7.09 -11.17
CA VAL A 40 3.60 5.90 -10.51
C VAL A 40 2.51 5.26 -11.39
N ASP A 41 2.37 3.95 -11.30
CA ASP A 41 1.36 3.20 -12.07
C ASP A 41 -0.01 3.18 -11.38
N ALA A 42 -0.01 3.35 -10.04
CA ALA A 42 -1.23 3.36 -9.24
C ALA A 42 -1.05 4.17 -7.95
N ILE A 43 -2.17 4.58 -7.36
CA ILE A 43 -2.26 5.22 -6.04
C ILE A 43 -3.17 4.38 -5.15
N CYS A 44 -2.64 3.90 -4.01
CA CYS A 44 -3.43 3.25 -2.97
C CYS A 44 -3.80 4.27 -1.89
N VAL A 45 -5.07 4.66 -1.87
CA VAL A 45 -5.64 5.63 -0.92
C VAL A 45 -6.28 4.95 0.28
N CYS A 46 -6.31 5.58 1.44
CA CYS A 46 -6.88 5.03 2.67
C CYS A 46 -6.31 3.66 3.09
N GLY A 47 -5.03 3.40 2.77
CA GLY A 47 -4.26 2.30 3.37
C GLY A 47 -3.75 2.67 4.76
N THR A 48 -2.85 1.82 5.30
CA THR A 48 -2.19 2.07 6.60
C THR A 48 -1.45 3.41 6.63
N THR A 49 -0.70 3.72 5.58
CA THR A 49 0.06 4.99 5.45
C THR A 49 -0.87 6.20 5.37
N GLY A 50 -2.07 6.02 4.86
CA GLY A 50 -3.11 7.04 4.80
C GLY A 50 -3.86 7.26 6.12
N GLU A 51 -3.46 6.60 7.21
CA GLU A 51 -4.08 6.71 8.55
C GLU A 51 -5.60 6.44 8.56
N SER A 52 -6.07 5.51 7.72
CA SER A 52 -7.49 5.17 7.63
C SER A 52 -8.12 4.71 8.95
N ALA A 53 -7.31 4.15 9.86
CA ALA A 53 -7.76 3.68 11.16
C ALA A 53 -8.26 4.80 12.10
N THR A 54 -7.85 6.04 11.89
CA THR A 54 -8.28 7.22 12.67
C THR A 54 -9.27 8.11 11.93
N MET A 55 -9.70 7.70 10.75
CA MET A 55 -10.74 8.39 10.00
C MET A 55 -12.12 7.90 10.44
N THR A 56 -13.05 8.83 10.54
CA THR A 56 -14.47 8.47 10.55
C THR A 56 -14.84 7.87 9.18
N ILE A 57 -15.88 7.04 9.13
CA ILE A 57 -16.38 6.47 7.86
C ILE A 57 -16.65 7.59 6.83
N ARG A 58 -17.19 8.73 7.27
CA ARG A 58 -17.47 9.89 6.40
C ARG A 58 -16.17 10.48 5.79
N GLU A 59 -15.13 10.66 6.60
CA GLU A 59 -13.84 11.14 6.12
C GLU A 59 -13.21 10.14 5.15
N HIS A 60 -13.24 8.85 5.49
CA HIS A 60 -12.71 7.79 4.65
C HIS A 60 -13.31 7.82 3.25
N ILE A 61 -14.65 7.88 3.15
CA ILE A 61 -15.36 7.97 1.88
C ILE A 61 -14.97 9.25 1.13
N ALA A 62 -14.94 10.39 1.81
CA ALA A 62 -14.60 11.68 1.19
C ALA A 62 -13.17 11.72 0.66
N VAL A 63 -12.22 11.08 1.36
CA VAL A 63 -10.80 10.98 0.91
C VAL A 63 -10.68 10.11 -0.34
N VAL A 64 -11.38 8.96 -0.38
CA VAL A 64 -11.40 8.10 -1.58
C VAL A 64 -12.00 8.85 -2.76
N GLU A 65 -13.16 9.47 -2.57
CA GLU A 65 -13.86 10.26 -3.60
C GLU A 65 -12.97 11.40 -4.14
N TYR A 66 -12.33 12.15 -3.24
CA TYR A 66 -11.40 13.22 -3.63
C TYR A 66 -10.23 12.68 -4.44
N CYS A 67 -9.61 11.57 -3.98
CA CYS A 67 -8.50 10.95 -4.69
C CYS A 67 -8.89 10.52 -6.10
N VAL A 68 -10.01 9.81 -6.27
CA VAL A 68 -10.51 9.37 -7.58
C VAL A 68 -10.74 10.58 -8.50
N LYS A 69 -11.43 11.61 -8.02
CA LYS A 69 -11.68 12.84 -8.78
C LYS A 69 -10.38 13.55 -9.16
N ARG A 70 -9.41 13.65 -8.24
CA ARG A 70 -8.13 14.33 -8.50
C ARG A 70 -7.28 13.56 -9.48
N VAL A 71 -7.22 12.25 -9.35
CA VAL A 71 -6.48 11.37 -10.28
C VAL A 71 -7.06 11.43 -11.69
N ASN A 72 -8.38 11.50 -11.83
CA ASN A 72 -9.08 11.64 -13.10
C ASN A 72 -8.56 10.68 -14.19
N HIS A 73 -8.51 9.39 -13.88
CA HIS A 73 -8.06 8.29 -14.76
C HIS A 73 -6.61 8.37 -15.28
N ARG A 74 -5.78 9.28 -14.76
CA ARG A 74 -4.36 9.38 -15.16
C ARG A 74 -3.54 8.16 -14.75
N VAL A 75 -3.88 7.55 -13.62
CA VAL A 75 -3.32 6.30 -13.09
C VAL A 75 -4.43 5.50 -12.41
N LYS A 76 -4.15 4.26 -11.99
CA LYS A 76 -5.12 3.44 -11.26
C LYS A 76 -5.29 3.93 -9.81
N VAL A 77 -6.52 3.89 -9.29
CA VAL A 77 -6.83 4.16 -7.89
C VAL A 77 -7.27 2.89 -7.19
N ILE A 78 -6.54 2.51 -6.15
CA ILE A 78 -6.84 1.35 -5.29
C ILE A 78 -7.31 1.88 -3.96
N ALA A 79 -8.57 1.62 -3.59
CA ALA A 79 -9.13 2.07 -2.33
C ALA A 79 -8.90 1.04 -1.21
N GLY A 80 -8.27 1.45 -0.12
CA GLY A 80 -8.22 0.67 1.11
C GLY A 80 -9.63 0.61 1.72
N ALA A 81 -10.26 -0.55 1.70
CA ALA A 81 -11.62 -0.77 2.20
C ALA A 81 -11.70 -1.88 3.26
N GLY A 82 -10.55 -2.50 3.59
CA GLY A 82 -10.50 -3.58 4.57
C GLY A 82 -10.84 -3.15 5.99
N SER A 83 -11.57 -4.00 6.69
CA SER A 83 -11.96 -3.83 8.09
C SER A 83 -11.97 -5.17 8.82
N ASN A 84 -11.87 -5.14 10.14
CA ASN A 84 -12.10 -6.31 11.00
C ASN A 84 -13.60 -6.56 11.28
N ASP A 85 -14.48 -5.68 10.78
CA ASP A 85 -15.91 -5.88 10.67
C ASP A 85 -16.27 -6.09 9.19
N THR A 86 -16.83 -7.25 8.85
CA THR A 86 -17.19 -7.62 7.49
C THR A 86 -18.22 -6.67 6.88
N SER A 87 -19.17 -6.19 7.70
CA SER A 87 -20.21 -5.26 7.23
C SER A 87 -19.62 -3.89 6.90
N ALA A 88 -18.70 -3.39 7.73
CA ALA A 88 -17.98 -2.15 7.45
C ALA A 88 -17.10 -2.28 6.20
N ALA A 89 -16.43 -3.44 6.01
CA ALA A 89 -15.64 -3.69 4.80
C ALA A 89 -16.51 -3.67 3.53
N VAL A 90 -17.68 -4.28 3.55
CA VAL A 90 -18.65 -4.20 2.44
C VAL A 90 -19.10 -2.77 2.18
N TYR A 91 -19.46 -2.05 3.24
CA TYR A 91 -19.92 -0.67 3.12
C TYR A 91 -18.89 0.25 2.47
N LEU A 92 -17.63 0.17 2.94
CA LEU A 92 -16.52 0.94 2.36
C LEU A 92 -16.22 0.52 0.91
N SER A 93 -16.33 -0.78 0.60
CA SER A 93 -16.12 -1.30 -0.75
C SER A 93 -17.14 -0.75 -1.75
N LEU A 94 -18.42 -0.74 -1.37
CA LEU A 94 -19.50 -0.19 -2.22
C LEU A 94 -19.30 1.31 -2.47
N HIS A 95 -18.96 2.09 -1.44
CA HIS A 95 -18.67 3.50 -1.63
C HIS A 95 -17.43 3.77 -2.48
N ALA A 96 -16.38 2.95 -2.37
CA ALA A 96 -15.21 3.04 -3.24
C ALA A 96 -15.57 2.73 -4.70
N GLN A 97 -16.40 1.72 -4.93
CA GLN A 97 -16.93 1.37 -6.25
C GLN A 97 -17.76 2.53 -6.84
N ASP A 98 -18.70 3.07 -6.06
CA ASP A 98 -19.55 4.19 -6.48
C ASP A 98 -18.74 5.47 -6.76
N SER A 99 -17.61 5.65 -6.06
CA SER A 99 -16.67 6.75 -6.30
C SER A 99 -15.84 6.57 -7.58
N GLY A 100 -15.82 5.38 -8.17
CA GLY A 100 -15.06 5.07 -9.38
C GLY A 100 -13.61 4.62 -9.14
N ALA A 101 -13.32 4.00 -8.00
CA ALA A 101 -12.04 3.32 -7.78
C ALA A 101 -11.86 2.16 -8.77
N ASP A 102 -10.61 1.83 -9.10
CA ASP A 102 -10.30 0.72 -10.03
C ASP A 102 -10.19 -0.64 -9.33
N ALA A 103 -9.89 -0.65 -8.04
CA ALA A 103 -9.75 -1.87 -7.24
C ALA A 103 -9.86 -1.58 -5.73
N LEU A 104 -9.98 -2.63 -4.95
CA LEU A 104 -10.05 -2.59 -3.49
C LEU A 104 -8.80 -3.23 -2.88
N LEU A 105 -8.26 -2.65 -1.80
CA LEU A 105 -7.25 -3.27 -0.95
C LEU A 105 -7.90 -3.68 0.38
N HIS A 106 -7.87 -4.98 0.69
CA HIS A 106 -8.48 -5.53 1.90
C HIS A 106 -7.44 -6.18 2.81
N VAL A 107 -7.11 -5.50 3.92
CA VAL A 107 -6.28 -6.06 4.99
C VAL A 107 -7.00 -7.20 5.70
N THR A 108 -6.24 -8.21 6.18
CA THR A 108 -6.82 -9.27 7.02
C THR A 108 -7.48 -8.68 8.27
N PRO A 109 -8.63 -9.26 8.74
CA PRO A 109 -9.25 -8.83 9.98
C PRO A 109 -8.24 -8.84 11.13
N TYR A 110 -8.04 -7.68 11.72
CA TYR A 110 -7.13 -7.41 12.83
C TYR A 110 -7.87 -7.43 14.17
N TYR A 111 -7.16 -7.61 15.28
CA TYR A 111 -7.66 -7.61 16.65
C TYR A 111 -8.53 -8.82 16.98
N ASN A 112 -9.73 -8.97 16.38
CA ASN A 112 -10.66 -10.08 16.57
C ASN A 112 -10.29 -11.36 15.78
N LYS A 113 -9.04 -11.54 15.43
CA LYS A 113 -8.38 -12.63 14.70
C LYS A 113 -9.29 -13.81 14.35
N CYS A 114 -9.40 -14.12 13.08
CA CYS A 114 -10.20 -15.25 12.61
C CYS A 114 -9.33 -16.43 12.17
N SER A 115 -9.94 -17.60 12.05
CA SER A 115 -9.33 -18.77 11.42
C SER A 115 -9.22 -18.63 9.90
N GLN A 116 -8.50 -19.53 9.23
CA GLN A 116 -8.44 -19.55 7.75
C GLN A 116 -9.83 -19.72 7.12
N ALA A 117 -10.67 -20.54 7.71
CA ALA A 117 -12.08 -20.67 7.27
C ALA A 117 -12.87 -19.37 7.47
N GLY A 118 -12.58 -18.61 8.53
CA GLY A 118 -13.14 -17.28 8.75
C GLY A 118 -12.68 -16.27 7.73
N LEU A 119 -11.39 -16.28 7.33
CA LEU A 119 -10.86 -15.46 6.25
C LEU A 119 -11.59 -15.73 4.93
N VAL A 120 -11.74 -17.01 4.56
CA VAL A 120 -12.46 -17.40 3.34
C VAL A 120 -13.86 -16.81 3.35
N LYS A 121 -14.64 -17.07 4.39
CA LYS A 121 -16.03 -16.57 4.51
C LYS A 121 -16.11 -15.05 4.48
N HIS A 122 -15.17 -14.36 5.15
CA HIS A 122 -15.10 -12.90 5.17
C HIS A 122 -14.92 -12.32 3.77
N TYR A 123 -13.95 -12.83 3.02
CA TYR A 123 -13.64 -12.31 1.69
C TYR A 123 -14.66 -12.72 0.63
N GLU A 124 -15.16 -13.95 0.67
CA GLU A 124 -16.24 -14.37 -0.23
C GLU A 124 -17.50 -13.51 -0.01
N TYR A 125 -17.85 -13.23 1.27
CA TYR A 125 -19.01 -12.37 1.58
C TYR A 125 -18.84 -10.95 1.02
N ILE A 126 -17.62 -10.40 1.01
CA ILE A 126 -17.33 -9.10 0.42
C ILE A 126 -17.40 -9.20 -1.11
N ALA A 127 -16.77 -10.21 -1.70
CA ALA A 127 -16.72 -10.41 -3.15
C ALA A 127 -18.12 -10.58 -3.75
N ASP A 128 -19.03 -11.26 -3.08
CA ASP A 128 -20.43 -11.42 -3.51
C ASP A 128 -21.23 -10.10 -3.56
N ARG A 129 -20.67 -9.01 -3.01
CA ARG A 129 -21.38 -7.70 -2.85
C ARG A 129 -20.70 -6.52 -3.53
N THR A 130 -19.56 -6.72 -4.14
CA THR A 130 -18.86 -5.71 -4.91
C THR A 130 -18.39 -6.30 -6.25
N GLU A 131 -18.27 -5.45 -7.27
CA GLU A 131 -17.81 -5.86 -8.60
C GLU A 131 -16.33 -5.57 -8.84
N LEU A 132 -15.71 -4.74 -7.99
CA LEU A 132 -14.31 -4.36 -8.18
C LEU A 132 -13.35 -5.51 -7.90
N PRO A 133 -12.21 -5.56 -8.61
CA PRO A 133 -11.11 -6.46 -8.27
C PRO A 133 -10.63 -6.23 -6.83
N ILE A 134 -10.39 -7.32 -6.11
CA ILE A 134 -9.91 -7.28 -4.72
C ILE A 134 -8.43 -7.69 -4.68
N ILE A 135 -7.61 -6.85 -4.08
CA ILE A 135 -6.24 -7.16 -3.66
C ILE A 135 -6.28 -7.46 -2.17
N LEU A 136 -5.97 -8.69 -1.81
CA LEU A 136 -5.82 -9.09 -0.40
C LEU A 136 -4.57 -8.40 0.19
N TYR A 137 -4.56 -8.13 1.48
CA TYR A 137 -3.38 -7.55 2.14
C TYR A 137 -2.97 -8.37 3.35
N ASN A 138 -1.80 -9.00 3.26
CA ASN A 138 -1.20 -9.84 4.30
C ASN A 138 -0.11 -9.08 5.04
N VAL A 139 -0.38 -8.69 6.28
CA VAL A 139 0.57 -7.94 7.14
C VAL A 139 0.46 -8.43 8.59
N PRO A 140 0.90 -9.66 8.87
CA PRO A 140 0.69 -10.32 10.17
C PRO A 140 1.34 -9.58 11.34
N SER A 141 2.39 -8.80 11.13
CA SER A 141 3.00 -7.93 12.14
C SER A 141 2.04 -6.87 12.70
N ARG A 142 1.01 -6.48 11.93
CA ARG A 142 -0.03 -5.53 12.35
C ARG A 142 -1.32 -6.20 12.76
N THR A 143 -1.71 -7.25 12.05
CA THR A 143 -3.03 -7.88 12.21
C THR A 143 -3.03 -9.06 13.16
N GLY A 144 -1.88 -9.70 13.36
CA GLY A 144 -1.76 -10.97 14.08
C GLY A 144 -2.40 -12.16 13.37
N VAL A 145 -2.77 -11.99 12.09
CA VAL A 145 -3.34 -13.03 11.22
C VAL A 145 -2.54 -13.07 9.92
N SER A 146 -2.16 -14.27 9.47
CA SER A 146 -1.54 -14.50 8.17
C SER A 146 -2.36 -15.46 7.36
N PHE A 147 -2.40 -15.27 6.06
CA PHE A 147 -2.90 -16.30 5.15
C PHE A 147 -1.96 -17.52 5.10
N THR A 148 -2.53 -18.68 4.78
CA THR A 148 -1.77 -19.80 4.27
C THR A 148 -1.82 -19.83 2.74
N ALA A 149 -0.86 -20.51 2.11
CA ALA A 149 -0.87 -20.67 0.66
C ALA A 149 -2.11 -21.41 0.15
N GLU A 150 -2.66 -22.33 0.96
CA GLU A 150 -3.91 -23.04 0.65
C GLU A 150 -5.12 -22.09 0.66
N THR A 151 -5.15 -21.14 1.59
CA THR A 151 -6.22 -20.13 1.64
C THR A 151 -6.15 -19.22 0.40
N TYR A 152 -4.96 -18.81 -0.01
CA TYR A 152 -4.79 -18.09 -1.28
C TYR A 152 -5.24 -18.92 -2.48
N ARG A 153 -4.87 -20.20 -2.52
CA ARG A 153 -5.30 -21.12 -3.57
C ARG A 153 -6.83 -21.20 -3.65
N HIS A 154 -7.51 -21.31 -2.50
CA HIS A 154 -8.97 -21.34 -2.46
C HIS A 154 -9.56 -20.04 -3.02
N LEU A 155 -9.16 -18.88 -2.48
CA LEU A 155 -9.67 -17.58 -2.90
C LEU A 155 -9.35 -17.29 -4.36
N SER A 156 -8.19 -17.70 -4.85
CA SER A 156 -7.77 -17.47 -6.24
C SER A 156 -8.67 -18.15 -7.28
N GLN A 157 -9.55 -19.08 -6.90
CA GLN A 157 -10.54 -19.67 -7.81
C GLN A 157 -11.60 -18.65 -8.25
N ASN A 158 -11.91 -17.66 -7.41
CA ASN A 158 -12.77 -16.54 -7.79
C ASN A 158 -11.92 -15.44 -8.48
N PRO A 159 -12.22 -15.10 -9.76
CA PRO A 159 -11.43 -14.14 -10.53
C PRO A 159 -11.43 -12.71 -9.95
N GLN A 160 -12.36 -12.39 -9.07
CA GLN A 160 -12.43 -11.07 -8.43
C GLN A 160 -11.26 -10.87 -7.44
N PHE A 161 -10.73 -11.94 -6.83
CA PHE A 161 -9.47 -11.85 -6.07
C PHE A 161 -8.30 -11.79 -7.05
N ASN A 162 -7.91 -10.56 -7.39
CA ASN A 162 -6.88 -10.32 -8.39
C ASN A 162 -5.48 -10.70 -7.89
N GLY A 163 -5.23 -10.63 -6.59
CA GLY A 163 -3.96 -11.02 -6.00
C GLY A 163 -3.79 -10.56 -4.56
N VAL A 164 -2.53 -10.42 -4.13
CA VAL A 164 -2.17 -10.05 -2.77
C VAL A 164 -1.05 -9.00 -2.70
N LYS A 165 -1.20 -7.98 -1.84
CA LYS A 165 -0.11 -7.21 -1.27
C LYS A 165 0.51 -8.03 -0.14
N GLU A 166 1.70 -8.59 -0.36
CA GLU A 166 2.37 -9.45 0.59
C GLU A 166 3.41 -8.67 1.39
N ALA A 167 3.20 -8.57 2.69
CA ALA A 167 4.05 -7.83 3.62
C ALA A 167 4.43 -8.66 4.86
N SER A 168 4.37 -9.98 4.77
CA SER A 168 4.78 -10.86 5.87
C SER A 168 6.30 -11.01 5.99
N GLY A 169 7.05 -10.71 4.92
CA GLY A 169 8.48 -11.01 4.83
C GLY A 169 8.78 -12.51 4.62
N ASN A 170 7.76 -13.35 4.42
CA ASN A 170 7.92 -14.79 4.29
C ASN A 170 8.03 -15.22 2.82
N PHE A 171 9.27 -15.32 2.33
CA PHE A 171 9.54 -15.75 0.95
C PHE A 171 9.11 -17.19 0.67
N SER A 172 9.09 -18.08 1.68
CA SER A 172 8.55 -19.43 1.51
C SER A 172 7.04 -19.39 1.25
N LEU A 173 6.29 -18.56 1.97
CA LEU A 173 4.85 -18.36 1.71
C LEU A 173 4.64 -17.82 0.29
N LEU A 174 5.43 -16.85 -0.14
CA LEU A 174 5.36 -16.29 -1.49
C LEU A 174 5.58 -17.37 -2.55
N ALA A 175 6.65 -18.17 -2.42
CA ALA A 175 6.96 -19.24 -3.38
C ALA A 175 5.86 -20.31 -3.43
N HIS A 176 5.33 -20.74 -2.27
CA HIS A 176 4.21 -21.67 -2.22
C HIS A 176 2.92 -21.08 -2.81
N THR A 177 2.66 -19.79 -2.59
CA THR A 177 1.51 -19.10 -3.19
C THR A 177 1.62 -19.10 -4.71
N ARG A 178 2.78 -18.78 -5.26
CA ARG A 178 3.04 -18.85 -6.72
C ARG A 178 2.84 -20.29 -7.26
N PHE A 179 3.36 -21.28 -6.54
CA PHE A 179 3.23 -22.68 -6.94
C PHE A 179 1.76 -23.15 -6.97
N LEU A 180 0.96 -22.78 -5.96
CA LEU A 180 -0.41 -23.27 -5.82
C LEU A 180 -1.44 -22.46 -6.62
N CYS A 181 -1.24 -21.14 -6.77
CA CYS A 181 -2.19 -20.24 -7.42
C CYS A 181 -1.88 -20.00 -8.91
N GLY A 182 -0.65 -20.34 -9.36
CA GLY A 182 -0.22 -20.10 -10.73
C GLY A 182 -0.01 -18.62 -11.07
N ASP A 183 -0.10 -18.29 -12.37
CA ASP A 183 0.26 -16.97 -12.90
C ASP A 183 -0.90 -15.96 -12.89
N ASP A 184 -2.12 -16.41 -12.65
CA ASP A 184 -3.33 -15.59 -12.69
C ASP A 184 -3.74 -15.01 -11.32
N PHE A 185 -2.95 -15.27 -10.25
CA PHE A 185 -3.08 -14.63 -8.94
C PHE A 185 -1.82 -13.81 -8.68
N TYR A 186 -1.96 -12.49 -8.72
CA TYR A 186 -0.81 -11.60 -8.73
C TYR A 186 -0.32 -11.28 -7.33
N ILE A 187 0.97 -11.00 -7.22
CA ILE A 187 1.61 -10.62 -5.95
C ILE A 187 2.28 -9.26 -6.13
N TRP A 188 2.11 -8.38 -5.17
CA TRP A 188 2.84 -7.13 -5.05
C TRP A 188 3.56 -7.09 -3.71
N SER A 189 4.79 -6.59 -3.68
CA SER A 189 5.49 -6.37 -2.42
C SER A 189 4.74 -5.32 -1.59
N GLY A 190 4.61 -5.58 -0.29
CA GLY A 190 4.16 -4.60 0.68
C GLY A 190 5.31 -3.95 1.46
N ASN A 191 6.56 -4.39 1.18
CA ASN A 191 7.79 -3.96 1.83
C ASN A 191 8.77 -3.39 0.80
N ASP A 192 9.23 -2.17 1.00
CA ASP A 192 10.10 -1.46 0.06
C ASP A 192 11.49 -2.10 -0.04
N ASP A 193 12.00 -2.66 1.04
CA ASP A 193 13.27 -3.38 1.14
C ASP A 193 13.28 -4.75 0.43
N GLN A 194 12.10 -5.25 0.00
CA GLN A 194 11.93 -6.58 -0.59
C GLN A 194 11.43 -6.56 -2.03
N VAL A 195 11.41 -5.40 -2.69
CA VAL A 195 10.86 -5.25 -4.05
C VAL A 195 11.56 -6.17 -5.04
N VAL A 196 12.89 -6.06 -5.15
CA VAL A 196 13.67 -6.79 -6.15
C VAL A 196 13.59 -8.30 -5.95
N PRO A 197 13.84 -8.87 -4.76
CA PRO A 197 13.76 -10.31 -4.56
C PRO A 197 12.34 -10.86 -4.74
N MET A 198 11.29 -10.10 -4.37
CA MET A 198 9.91 -10.52 -4.61
C MET A 198 9.56 -10.51 -6.10
N MET A 199 10.01 -9.50 -6.86
CA MET A 199 9.80 -9.43 -8.31
C MET A 199 10.59 -10.52 -9.04
N ALA A 200 11.78 -10.91 -8.57
CA ALA A 200 12.52 -12.07 -9.08
C ALA A 200 11.75 -13.39 -8.90
N LEU A 201 10.91 -13.50 -7.87
CA LEU A 201 9.98 -14.62 -7.66
C LEU A 201 8.62 -14.42 -8.36
N GLY A 202 8.49 -13.41 -9.23
CA GLY A 202 7.33 -13.21 -10.09
C GLY A 202 6.27 -12.24 -9.55
N ALA A 203 6.57 -11.47 -8.50
CA ALA A 203 5.73 -10.35 -8.11
C ALA A 203 5.65 -9.30 -9.24
N LYS A 204 4.55 -8.57 -9.31
CA LYS A 204 4.24 -7.63 -10.40
C LYS A 204 4.62 -6.18 -10.08
N GLY A 205 5.16 -5.94 -8.89
CA GLY A 205 5.52 -4.60 -8.44
C GLY A 205 5.45 -4.46 -6.92
N VAL A 206 5.22 -3.23 -6.48
CA VAL A 206 5.17 -2.86 -5.06
C VAL A 206 4.00 -1.92 -4.76
N ILE A 207 3.44 -2.02 -3.56
CA ILE A 207 2.58 -0.97 -2.96
C ILE A 207 3.41 -0.32 -1.84
N SER A 208 4.07 0.77 -2.17
CA SER A 208 5.26 1.36 -1.55
C SER A 208 4.93 2.47 -0.55
N VAL A 209 5.65 2.54 0.55
CA VAL A 209 5.72 3.70 1.45
C VAL A 209 6.76 4.71 0.94
N ALA A 210 7.94 4.23 0.56
CA ALA A 210 9.04 5.08 0.09
C ALA A 210 8.68 5.91 -1.15
N SER A 211 7.74 5.42 -1.98
CA SER A 211 7.23 6.15 -3.14
C SER A 211 6.64 7.53 -2.81
N ASN A 212 6.10 7.74 -1.59
CA ASN A 212 5.65 9.07 -1.19
C ASN A 212 6.76 10.13 -1.30
N LEU A 213 8.02 9.74 -1.03
CA LEU A 213 9.18 10.62 -0.98
C LEU A 213 10.04 10.55 -2.26
N ILE A 214 10.19 9.35 -2.83
CA ILE A 214 11.08 9.07 -3.97
C ILE A 214 10.37 8.27 -5.07
N PRO A 215 9.26 8.81 -5.63
CA PRO A 215 8.44 8.07 -6.60
C PRO A 215 9.24 7.61 -7.83
N GLU A 216 10.09 8.47 -8.41
CA GLU A 216 10.86 8.14 -9.61
C GLU A 216 11.85 7.00 -9.39
N VAL A 217 12.40 6.89 -8.17
CA VAL A 217 13.33 5.81 -7.81
C VAL A 217 12.57 4.48 -7.75
N MET A 218 11.40 4.47 -7.11
CA MET A 218 10.58 3.27 -6.99
C MET A 218 10.02 2.82 -8.34
N VAL A 219 9.60 3.76 -9.18
CA VAL A 219 9.20 3.50 -10.58
C VAL A 219 10.35 2.90 -11.38
N LYS A 220 11.55 3.51 -11.30
CA LYS A 220 12.73 2.99 -11.98
C LYS A 220 13.10 1.58 -11.52
N MET A 221 13.06 1.33 -10.21
CA MET A 221 13.39 0.02 -9.62
C MET A 221 12.45 -1.08 -10.12
N THR A 222 11.15 -0.84 -10.08
CA THR A 222 10.16 -1.81 -10.55
C THR A 222 10.23 -2.01 -12.06
N LYS A 223 10.48 -0.94 -12.83
CA LYS A 223 10.66 -1.03 -14.27
C LYS A 223 11.86 -1.88 -14.65
N LEU A 224 13.01 -1.69 -14.01
CA LEU A 224 14.20 -2.53 -14.23
C LEU A 224 13.87 -4.01 -13.98
N CYS A 225 13.14 -4.33 -12.91
CA CYS A 225 12.71 -5.71 -12.66
C CYS A 225 11.78 -6.25 -13.75
N LEU A 226 10.81 -5.44 -14.24
CA LEU A 226 9.89 -5.83 -15.31
C LEU A 226 10.63 -6.03 -16.64
N ASP A 227 11.69 -5.27 -16.88
CA ASP A 227 12.57 -5.39 -18.05
C ASP A 227 13.61 -6.53 -17.88
N ASN A 228 13.56 -7.31 -16.78
CA ASN A 228 14.49 -8.38 -16.40
C ASN A 228 15.92 -7.91 -16.10
N ASP A 229 16.15 -6.63 -15.86
CA ASP A 229 17.45 -6.10 -15.42
C ASP A 229 17.56 -6.10 -13.88
N PHE A 230 17.60 -7.30 -13.31
CA PHE A 230 17.70 -7.49 -11.85
C PHE A 230 19.05 -7.02 -11.28
N GLU A 231 20.10 -6.97 -12.09
CA GLU A 231 21.39 -6.46 -11.63
C GLU A 231 21.33 -4.96 -11.35
N ALA A 232 20.79 -4.17 -12.28
CA ALA A 232 20.62 -2.73 -12.08
C ALA A 232 19.58 -2.43 -10.99
N ALA A 233 18.48 -3.20 -10.94
CA ALA A 233 17.45 -3.07 -9.90
C ALA A 233 18.02 -3.32 -8.50
N SER A 234 18.85 -4.37 -8.32
CA SER A 234 19.50 -4.70 -7.05
C SER A 234 20.47 -3.60 -6.60
N LYS A 235 21.27 -3.07 -7.52
CA LYS A 235 22.17 -1.94 -7.21
C LYS A 235 21.36 -0.72 -6.73
N LEU A 236 20.23 -0.46 -7.36
CA LEU A 236 19.35 0.65 -6.98
C LEU A 236 18.72 0.42 -5.61
N GLN A 237 18.17 -0.77 -5.33
CA GLN A 237 17.59 -1.11 -4.03
C GLN A 237 18.62 -0.99 -2.91
N ILE A 238 19.82 -1.58 -3.08
CA ILE A 238 20.90 -1.51 -2.08
C ILE A 238 21.32 -0.05 -1.82
N LYS A 239 21.39 0.79 -2.86
CA LYS A 239 21.72 2.20 -2.71
C LYS A 239 20.76 2.93 -1.78
N TYR A 240 19.45 2.61 -1.84
CA TYR A 240 18.41 3.29 -1.05
C TYR A 240 18.02 2.52 0.22
N MET A 241 18.71 1.43 0.57
CA MET A 241 18.38 0.57 1.70
C MET A 241 18.33 1.34 3.03
N ASP A 242 19.35 2.16 3.28
CA ASP A 242 19.43 3.00 4.48
C ASP A 242 18.23 3.97 4.62
N LEU A 243 17.74 4.53 3.51
CA LEU A 243 16.54 5.36 3.53
C LEU A 243 15.28 4.52 3.77
N MET A 244 15.17 3.36 3.14
CA MET A 244 14.04 2.46 3.35
C MET A 244 13.95 2.02 4.81
N ASP A 245 15.07 1.68 5.43
CA ASP A 245 15.14 1.34 6.86
C ASP A 245 14.77 2.54 7.74
N ALA A 246 15.26 3.75 7.40
CA ALA A 246 14.95 4.97 8.14
C ALA A 246 13.44 5.32 8.11
N LEU A 247 12.75 4.99 7.04
CA LEU A 247 11.29 5.17 6.92
C LEU A 247 10.46 4.20 7.78
N PHE A 248 11.11 3.23 8.44
CA PHE A 248 10.48 2.26 9.34
C PHE A 248 11.13 2.21 10.73
N LEU A 249 11.95 3.21 11.11
CA LEU A 249 12.52 3.34 12.46
C LEU A 249 11.44 3.44 13.54
N GLU A 250 10.28 3.97 13.19
CA GLU A 250 9.07 3.99 14.00
C GLU A 250 7.89 3.48 13.18
N VAL A 251 6.75 3.33 13.83
CA VAL A 251 5.54 2.81 13.15
C VAL A 251 5.15 3.70 11.96
N ASN A 252 5.10 3.12 10.76
CA ASN A 252 4.55 3.81 9.57
C ASN A 252 3.08 4.21 9.82
N PRO A 253 2.68 5.50 9.60
CA PRO A 253 3.34 6.49 8.76
C PRO A 253 4.18 7.57 9.49
N ILE A 254 4.59 7.37 10.73
CA ILE A 254 5.33 8.40 11.49
C ILE A 254 6.56 8.90 10.71
N PRO A 255 7.53 8.03 10.27
CA PRO A 255 8.72 8.53 9.59
C PRO A 255 8.44 9.13 8.21
N ILE A 256 7.52 8.55 7.44
CA ILE A 256 7.25 9.06 6.10
C ILE A 256 6.57 10.44 6.14
N LYS A 257 5.68 10.71 7.09
CA LYS A 257 5.09 12.05 7.24
C LYS A 257 6.14 13.06 7.73
N ALA A 258 7.04 12.65 8.63
CA ALA A 258 8.19 13.47 9.02
C ALA A 258 9.07 13.81 7.81
N ALA A 259 9.42 12.82 6.98
CA ALA A 259 10.20 13.01 5.77
C ALA A 259 9.54 13.99 4.77
N LEU A 260 8.24 13.82 4.51
CA LEU A 260 7.46 14.68 3.64
C LEU A 260 7.44 16.12 4.15
N ASN A 261 7.27 16.34 5.44
CA ASN A 261 7.32 17.67 6.05
C ASN A 261 8.72 18.30 5.93
N LEU A 262 9.79 17.52 6.05
CA LEU A 262 11.16 17.98 5.89
C LEU A 262 11.47 18.50 4.48
N VAL A 263 10.85 17.90 3.46
CA VAL A 263 10.99 18.36 2.06
C VAL A 263 9.91 19.38 1.64
N GLY A 264 9.11 19.88 2.59
CA GLY A 264 8.11 20.93 2.33
C GLY A 264 6.83 20.43 1.64
N MET A 265 6.54 19.13 1.70
CA MET A 265 5.32 18.55 1.09
C MET A 265 4.06 18.69 1.96
N GLU A 266 4.16 19.33 3.12
CA GLU A 266 3.03 19.65 4.02
C GLU A 266 2.13 18.44 4.36
N ALA A 267 2.74 17.28 4.69
CA ALA A 267 1.97 16.10 5.13
C ALA A 267 1.25 16.32 6.48
N GLY A 268 1.66 17.39 7.19
CA GLY A 268 1.03 17.84 8.42
C GLY A 268 1.29 16.91 9.61
N GLN A 269 0.43 17.01 10.61
CA GLN A 269 0.54 16.22 11.83
C GLN A 269 -0.05 14.81 11.68
N LEU A 270 0.23 13.97 12.66
CA LEU A 270 -0.38 12.66 12.84
C LEU A 270 -1.63 12.78 13.71
N ARG A 271 -2.57 11.85 13.58
CA ARG A 271 -3.68 11.70 14.53
C ARG A 271 -3.33 10.69 15.61
N LEU A 272 -3.66 10.99 16.85
CA LEU A 272 -3.53 10.01 17.94
C LEU A 272 -4.24 8.68 17.57
N PRO A 273 -3.66 7.53 17.98
CA PRO A 273 -2.58 7.35 18.93
C PRO A 273 -1.16 7.56 18.37
N LEU A 274 -1.00 7.86 17.09
CA LEU A 274 0.30 8.21 16.53
C LEU A 274 0.70 9.63 16.94
N CYS A 275 1.99 9.84 17.15
CA CYS A 275 2.57 11.13 17.52
C CYS A 275 3.84 11.39 16.72
N GLU A 276 4.44 12.55 16.92
CA GLU A 276 5.66 12.97 16.28
C GLU A 276 6.80 11.98 16.54
N MET A 277 7.68 11.86 15.57
CA MET A 277 8.89 11.05 15.64
C MET A 277 9.81 11.53 16.77
N SER A 278 10.45 10.60 17.49
CA SER A 278 11.44 10.94 18.51
C SER A 278 12.62 11.71 17.89
N GLU A 279 13.20 12.66 18.63
CA GLU A 279 14.31 13.49 18.15
C GLU A 279 15.48 12.66 17.61
N LYS A 280 15.84 11.59 18.31
CA LYS A 280 16.91 10.68 17.91
C LYS A 280 16.64 10.03 16.54
N ASN A 281 15.43 9.51 16.34
CA ASN A 281 15.06 8.85 15.10
C ASN A 281 14.86 9.86 13.96
N LEU A 282 14.35 11.05 14.27
CA LEU A 282 14.24 12.16 13.32
C LEU A 282 15.61 12.59 12.80
N GLU A 283 16.64 12.67 13.66
CA GLU A 283 18.00 12.99 13.22
C GLU A 283 18.60 11.88 12.35
N THR A 284 18.32 10.60 12.68
CA THR A 284 18.72 9.47 11.85
C THR A 284 18.07 9.54 10.47
N LEU A 285 16.78 9.85 10.41
CA LEU A 285 16.04 10.03 9.15
C LEU A 285 16.62 11.20 8.34
N ARG A 286 16.85 12.37 8.97
CA ARG A 286 17.49 13.54 8.32
C ARG A 286 18.84 13.18 7.72
N SER A 287 19.68 12.49 8.48
CA SER A 287 21.01 12.05 8.03
C SER A 287 20.93 11.11 6.83
N SER A 288 19.97 10.19 6.83
CA SER A 288 19.72 9.28 5.71
C SER A 288 19.23 10.05 4.47
N MET A 289 18.29 10.96 4.62
CA MET A 289 17.78 11.81 3.55
C MET A 289 18.87 12.68 2.93
N ALA A 290 19.73 13.29 3.77
CA ALA A 290 20.87 14.11 3.30
C ALA A 290 21.87 13.27 2.49
N ARG A 291 22.18 12.03 2.90
CA ARG A 291 23.03 11.13 2.12
C ARG A 291 22.47 10.80 0.73
N MET A 292 21.17 10.85 0.58
CA MET A 292 20.47 10.63 -0.71
C MET A 292 20.26 11.94 -1.50
N GLY A 293 20.68 13.10 -0.96
CA GLY A 293 20.52 14.40 -1.63
C GLY A 293 19.08 14.92 -1.64
N LEU A 294 18.28 14.50 -0.65
CA LEU A 294 16.89 14.94 -0.50
C LEU A 294 16.74 16.16 0.41
N LEU A 295 17.80 16.53 1.14
CA LEU A 295 17.90 17.71 2.00
C LEU A 295 19.18 18.48 1.67
#